data_9ef8081a033e527f308eb7ba767f6124
#
_entry.id   9ef8081a033e527f308eb7ba767f6124
#
_cell.length_a   1.000
_cell.length_b   1.000
_cell.length_c   1.000
_cell.angle_alpha   90.00
_cell.angle_beta   90.00
_cell.angle_gamma   90.00
#
_symmetry.space_group_name_H-M   'P 1'
#
loop_
_entity.id
_entity.type
_entity.pdbx_description
1 polymer ?
#
loop_
_entity_poly.entity_id
_entity_poly.type
_entity_poly.pdbx_seq_one_letter_code
_entity_poly.pdbx_strand_id
1 'polypeptide(L)'
;MSEKIHFEPTWELPNPFYKADGSIMSTKAEWEEKRKAYLELLSEMYYGKMPGRPQTLTASELSNETICQNTVCHKVVRLCAQGEEAPVFFNVHVYCPVMPCEEKLIPVVIPAADTLPGEIISMAAEQGFEICRFEIA
;
A
#
# COMPACT_ATOMS: atom_id res chain seq x y z
N MET A 1 8.26 32.68 -13.86
CA MET A 1 7.18 32.48 -14.87
C MET A 1 7.10 30.98 -15.12
N SER A 2 6.03 30.36 -14.68
CA SER A 2 5.82 28.92 -14.89
C SER A 2 5.38 28.72 -16.34
N GLU A 3 6.19 28.09 -17.16
CA GLU A 3 5.77 27.64 -18.49
C GLU A 3 4.57 26.68 -18.32
N LYS A 4 3.44 27.09 -18.86
CA LYS A 4 2.28 26.19 -18.95
C LYS A 4 2.64 25.11 -19.96
N ILE A 5 2.88 23.90 -19.47
CA ILE A 5 3.02 22.72 -20.31
C ILE A 5 1.68 22.53 -21.01
N HIS A 6 1.64 22.73 -22.33
CA HIS A 6 0.45 22.48 -23.13
C HIS A 6 0.46 21.02 -23.57
N PHE A 7 -0.49 20.24 -23.04
CA PHE A 7 -0.71 18.86 -23.48
C PHE A 7 -1.74 18.86 -24.59
N GLU A 8 -1.35 18.42 -25.78
CA GLU A 8 -2.33 18.08 -26.79
C GLU A 8 -2.99 16.75 -26.43
N PRO A 9 -4.33 16.67 -26.38
CA PRO A 9 -5.02 15.42 -26.05
C PRO A 9 -4.75 14.39 -27.17
N THR A 10 -4.12 13.29 -26.80
CA THR A 10 -3.97 12.12 -27.66
C THR A 10 -4.97 11.06 -27.22
N TRP A 11 -5.62 10.41 -28.17
CA TRP A 11 -6.61 9.35 -27.90
C TRP A 11 -5.94 7.99 -27.61
N GLU A 12 -4.64 7.89 -27.82
CA GLU A 12 -3.87 6.67 -27.59
C GLU A 12 -2.93 6.87 -26.39
N LEU A 13 -2.92 5.87 -25.52
CA LEU A 13 -1.93 5.84 -24.44
C LEU A 13 -0.55 5.64 -25.05
N PRO A 14 0.45 6.45 -24.66
CA PRO A 14 1.81 6.29 -25.13
C PRO A 14 2.35 4.92 -24.73
N ASN A 15 2.92 4.20 -25.67
CA ASN A 15 3.56 2.93 -25.37
C ASN A 15 4.82 3.18 -24.51
N PRO A 16 4.88 2.63 -23.26
CA PRO A 16 5.98 2.88 -22.35
C PRO A 16 7.33 2.33 -22.83
N PHE A 17 7.34 1.44 -23.82
CA PHE A 17 8.55 0.81 -24.35
C PHE A 17 9.19 1.55 -25.52
N TYR A 18 8.62 2.67 -25.99
CA TYR A 18 9.28 3.51 -26.98
C TYR A 18 10.24 4.49 -26.31
N LYS A 19 11.40 4.70 -26.93
CA LYS A 19 12.33 5.77 -26.59
C LYS A 19 11.84 7.12 -27.14
N ALA A 20 12.50 8.21 -26.75
CA ALA A 20 12.18 9.56 -27.25
C ALA A 20 12.40 9.70 -28.78
N ASP A 21 13.30 8.92 -29.34
CA ASP A 21 13.57 8.87 -30.78
C ASP A 21 12.61 7.97 -31.58
N GLY A 22 11.62 7.37 -30.92
CA GLY A 22 10.63 6.46 -31.51
C GLY A 22 11.10 5.01 -31.67
N SER A 23 12.33 4.68 -31.32
CA SER A 23 12.81 3.29 -31.34
C SER A 23 12.27 2.50 -30.12
N ILE A 24 12.17 1.18 -30.26
CA ILE A 24 11.73 0.30 -29.17
C ILE A 24 12.93 -0.03 -28.27
N MET A 25 12.72 0.00 -26.94
CA MET A 25 13.71 -0.46 -25.98
C MET A 25 13.93 -1.97 -26.13
N SER A 26 15.18 -2.38 -26.11
CA SER A 26 15.59 -3.78 -26.32
C SER A 26 16.24 -4.41 -25.08
N THR A 27 16.59 -3.60 -24.10
CA THR A 27 17.31 -4.06 -22.89
C THR A 27 16.60 -3.69 -21.60
N LYS A 28 16.84 -4.49 -20.57
CA LYS A 28 16.34 -4.19 -19.21
C LYS A 28 16.93 -2.88 -18.66
N ALA A 29 18.18 -2.57 -18.98
CA ALA A 29 18.83 -1.34 -18.50
C ALA A 29 18.13 -0.07 -19.04
N GLU A 30 17.78 -0.05 -20.33
CA GLU A 30 17.04 1.06 -20.94
C GLU A 30 15.65 1.22 -20.30
N TRP A 31 14.99 0.11 -19.95
CA TRP A 31 13.72 0.16 -19.23
C TRP A 31 13.87 0.72 -17.82
N GLU A 32 14.87 0.28 -17.05
CA GLU A 32 15.09 0.76 -15.69
C GLU A 32 15.39 2.27 -15.64
N GLU A 33 16.14 2.79 -16.60
CA GLU A 33 16.38 4.23 -16.72
C GLU A 33 15.08 5.00 -17.00
N LYS A 34 14.29 4.55 -17.96
CA LYS A 34 13.01 5.18 -18.29
C LYS A 34 12.00 5.07 -17.15
N ARG A 35 11.94 3.91 -16.49
CA ARG A 35 11.11 3.70 -15.31
C ARG A 35 11.44 4.70 -14.21
N LYS A 36 12.73 4.95 -13.97
CA LYS A 36 13.17 5.93 -12.98
C LYS A 36 12.67 7.34 -13.35
N ALA A 37 12.83 7.75 -14.60
CA ALA A 37 12.33 9.04 -15.07
C ALA A 37 10.80 9.18 -14.93
N TYR A 38 10.04 8.12 -15.23
CA TYR A 38 8.58 8.12 -15.01
C TYR A 38 8.20 8.21 -13.54
N LEU A 39 8.90 7.52 -12.66
CA LEU A 39 8.65 7.60 -11.21
C LEU A 39 8.94 9.01 -10.66
N GLU A 40 10.02 9.66 -11.13
CA GLU A 40 10.34 11.03 -10.78
C GLU A 40 9.23 11.98 -11.25
N LEU A 41 8.80 11.87 -12.50
CA LEU A 41 7.74 12.68 -13.08
C LEU A 41 6.41 12.50 -12.31
N LEU A 42 6.01 11.28 -12.03
CA LEU A 42 4.78 10.98 -11.26
C LEU A 42 4.86 11.51 -9.83
N SER A 43 6.03 11.42 -9.21
CA SER A 43 6.26 11.96 -7.86
C SER A 43 6.18 13.49 -7.84
N GLU A 44 6.65 14.17 -8.89
CA GLU A 44 6.60 15.63 -8.95
C GLU A 44 5.22 16.17 -9.30
N MET A 45 4.52 15.50 -10.22
CA MET A 45 3.30 16.06 -10.81
C MET A 45 2.01 15.53 -10.22
N TYR A 46 2.01 14.31 -9.64
CA TYR A 46 0.77 13.64 -9.28
C TYR A 46 0.72 13.13 -7.84
N TYR A 47 1.67 12.29 -7.43
CA TYR A 47 1.60 11.60 -6.14
C TYR A 47 2.34 12.32 -5.00
N GLY A 48 3.19 13.29 -5.30
CA GLY A 48 4.13 13.83 -4.32
C GLY A 48 5.34 12.92 -4.08
N LYS A 49 6.32 13.43 -3.37
CA LYS A 49 7.52 12.66 -3.00
C LYS A 49 7.19 11.75 -1.83
N MET A 50 7.55 10.48 -1.96
CA MET A 50 7.44 9.55 -0.85
C MET A 50 8.32 10.00 0.30
N PRO A 51 7.80 10.17 1.54
CA PRO A 51 8.62 10.52 2.68
C PRO A 51 9.67 9.43 2.95
N GLY A 52 10.78 9.83 3.55
CA GLY A 52 11.81 8.90 4.00
C GLY A 52 11.30 7.96 5.09
N ARG A 53 12.15 6.99 5.47
CA ARG A 53 11.85 6.09 6.57
C ARG A 53 11.65 6.89 7.86
N PRO A 54 10.59 6.64 8.64
CA PRO A 54 10.42 7.29 9.94
C PRO A 54 11.57 6.97 10.89
N GLN A 55 11.96 7.93 11.70
CA GLN A 55 13.02 7.76 12.71
C GLN A 55 12.56 6.83 13.82
N THR A 56 11.29 6.95 14.20
CA THR A 56 10.67 6.06 15.19
C THR A 56 9.31 5.59 14.69
N LEU A 57 8.98 4.34 15.01
CA LEU A 57 7.67 3.76 14.80
C LEU A 57 7.23 3.11 16.11
N THR A 58 6.12 3.60 16.68
CA THR A 58 5.52 3.02 17.88
C THR A 58 4.14 2.48 17.57
N ALA A 59 3.73 1.45 18.31
CA ALA A 59 2.45 0.80 18.18
C ALA A 59 1.76 0.74 19.55
N SER A 60 0.46 1.01 19.58
CA SER A 60 -0.39 0.83 20.75
C SER A 60 -1.68 0.11 20.37
N GLU A 61 -2.01 -0.94 21.10
CA GLU A 61 -3.27 -1.66 20.95
C GLU A 61 -4.41 -0.80 21.50
N LEU A 62 -5.43 -0.56 20.69
CA LEU A 62 -6.62 0.19 21.05
C LEU A 62 -7.78 -0.71 21.44
N SER A 63 -7.94 -1.84 20.76
CA SER A 63 -8.94 -2.85 21.04
C SER A 63 -8.46 -4.24 20.62
N ASN A 64 -9.03 -5.25 21.27
CA ASN A 64 -8.78 -6.64 20.98
C ASN A 64 -10.05 -7.41 21.31
N GLU A 65 -10.71 -7.93 20.30
CA GLU A 65 -11.99 -8.64 20.42
C GLU A 65 -12.01 -9.88 19.54
N THR A 66 -12.88 -10.81 19.88
CA THR A 66 -13.09 -12.01 19.07
C THR A 66 -14.35 -11.84 18.25
N ILE A 67 -14.27 -12.06 16.96
CA ILE A 67 -15.36 -11.92 15.98
C ILE A 67 -15.58 -13.23 15.21
N CYS A 68 -16.51 -13.25 14.25
CA CYS A 68 -16.77 -14.40 13.38
C CYS A 68 -17.01 -15.70 14.19
N GLN A 69 -17.98 -15.68 15.13
CA GLN A 69 -18.30 -16.82 15.98
C GLN A 69 -17.11 -17.34 16.82
N ASN A 70 -16.28 -16.42 17.28
CA ASN A 70 -15.06 -16.69 18.05
C ASN A 70 -13.94 -17.41 17.29
N THR A 71 -13.92 -17.34 15.97
CA THR A 71 -12.87 -17.97 15.15
C THR A 71 -11.75 -17.01 14.77
N VAL A 72 -11.99 -15.69 14.86
CA VAL A 72 -11.04 -14.65 14.48
C VAL A 72 -10.82 -13.66 15.61
N CYS A 73 -9.57 -13.38 15.93
CA CYS A 73 -9.16 -12.29 16.79
C CYS A 73 -8.98 -11.02 15.95
N HIS A 74 -9.74 -9.96 16.24
CA HIS A 74 -9.64 -8.65 15.62
C HIS A 74 -8.98 -7.68 16.58
N LYS A 75 -7.84 -7.14 16.19
CA LYS A 75 -7.10 -6.10 16.93
C LYS A 75 -7.10 -4.81 16.14
N VAL A 76 -7.28 -3.70 16.84
CA VAL A 76 -7.02 -2.38 16.29
C VAL A 76 -5.77 -1.83 16.93
N VAL A 77 -4.77 -1.57 16.13
CA VAL A 77 -3.47 -1.07 16.56
C VAL A 77 -3.26 0.31 15.97
N ARG A 78 -3.01 1.30 16.82
CA ARG A 78 -2.58 2.63 16.38
C ARG A 78 -1.08 2.63 16.17
N LEU A 79 -0.66 2.98 14.97
CA LEU A 79 0.74 3.24 14.65
C LEU A 79 0.99 4.74 14.69
N CYS A 80 2.14 5.12 15.26
CA CYS A 80 2.66 6.48 15.21
C CYS A 80 4.02 6.44 14.54
N ALA A 81 4.12 7.06 13.38
CA ALA A 81 5.35 7.22 12.63
C ALA A 81 5.87 8.65 12.83
N GLN A 82 7.07 8.80 13.39
CA GLN A 82 7.71 10.09 13.62
C GLN A 82 8.95 10.21 12.74
N GLY A 83 9.02 11.28 11.97
CA GLY A 83 10.13 11.65 11.11
C GLY A 83 10.63 13.06 11.45
N GLU A 84 11.11 13.78 10.45
CA GLU A 84 11.53 15.18 10.57
C GLU A 84 10.34 16.15 10.64
N GLU A 85 9.21 15.74 10.08
CA GLU A 85 7.95 16.50 10.12
C GLU A 85 7.07 16.06 11.30
N ALA A 86 5.85 16.60 11.35
CA ALA A 86 4.88 16.23 12.38
C ALA A 86 4.59 14.73 12.38
N PRO A 87 4.36 14.11 13.56
CA PRO A 87 4.06 12.70 13.64
C PRO A 87 2.76 12.35 12.91
N VAL A 88 2.78 11.24 12.20
CA VAL A 88 1.62 10.70 11.49
C VAL A 88 1.06 9.52 12.27
N PHE A 89 -0.25 9.54 12.46
CA PHE A 89 -0.99 8.49 13.17
C PHE A 89 -1.96 7.81 12.20
N PHE A 90 -2.01 6.49 12.25
CA PHE A 90 -3.03 5.72 11.54
C PHE A 90 -3.34 4.42 12.27
N ASN A 91 -4.54 3.90 12.06
CA ASN A 91 -4.97 2.65 12.65
C ASN A 91 -4.80 1.50 11.66
N VAL A 92 -4.34 0.38 12.19
CA VAL A 92 -4.26 -0.89 11.45
C VAL A 92 -5.18 -1.88 12.13
N HIS A 93 -6.03 -2.51 11.33
CA HIS A 93 -6.90 -3.61 11.77
C HIS A 93 -6.21 -4.92 11.43
N VAL A 94 -5.98 -5.74 12.43
CA VAL A 94 -5.34 -7.05 12.29
C VAL A 94 -6.35 -8.14 12.61
N TYR A 95 -6.55 -9.05 11.68
CA TYR A 95 -7.47 -10.18 11.79
C TYR A 95 -6.66 -11.47 11.77
N CYS A 96 -6.57 -12.15 12.90
CA CYS A 96 -5.82 -13.39 13.06
C CYS A 96 -6.76 -14.56 13.42
N PRO A 97 -6.54 -15.77 12.91
CA PRO A 97 -7.23 -16.97 13.42
C PRO A 97 -7.00 -17.13 14.92
N VAL A 98 -8.06 -17.48 15.67
CA VAL A 98 -7.98 -17.77 17.11
C VAL A 98 -7.33 -19.15 17.37
N MET A 99 -7.56 -20.11 16.48
CA MET A 99 -6.95 -21.44 16.57
C MET A 99 -5.49 -21.38 16.21
N PRO A 100 -4.59 -21.99 17.00
CA PRO A 100 -3.20 -22.09 16.61
C PRO A 100 -3.12 -22.91 15.31
N CYS A 101 -2.72 -22.24 14.24
CA CYS A 101 -2.35 -22.90 13.02
C CYS A 101 -0.94 -23.49 13.27
N GLU A 102 -0.76 -24.80 13.09
CA GLU A 102 0.57 -25.45 13.17
C GLU A 102 1.50 -24.91 12.08
N GLU A 103 0.90 -24.36 11.02
CA GLU A 103 1.60 -23.71 9.93
C GLU A 103 1.75 -22.21 10.19
N LYS A 104 2.82 -21.63 9.66
CA LYS A 104 3.09 -20.20 9.73
C LYS A 104 1.98 -19.45 8.99
N LEU A 105 1.33 -18.50 9.68
CA LEU A 105 0.34 -17.63 9.07
C LEU A 105 0.94 -16.82 7.91
N ILE A 106 0.16 -16.67 6.85
CA ILE A 106 0.53 -15.88 5.67
C ILE A 106 -0.06 -14.47 5.84
N PRO A 107 0.76 -13.44 6.07
CA PRO A 107 0.27 -12.09 6.20
C PRO A 107 -0.16 -11.51 4.86
N VAL A 108 -1.36 -10.90 4.83
CA VAL A 108 -1.90 -10.18 3.67
C VAL A 108 -2.17 -8.74 4.08
N VAL A 109 -1.55 -7.80 3.40
CA VAL A 109 -1.77 -6.36 3.66
C VAL A 109 -2.77 -5.81 2.64
N ILE A 110 -3.87 -5.24 3.14
CA ILE A 110 -4.96 -4.72 2.32
C ILE A 110 -5.15 -3.23 2.60
N PRO A 111 -4.87 -2.33 1.66
CA PRO A 111 -5.32 -0.96 1.72
C PRO A 111 -6.81 -0.91 1.34
N ALA A 112 -7.69 -0.54 2.26
CA ALA A 112 -9.13 -0.47 1.99
C ALA A 112 -9.78 0.67 2.75
N ALA A 113 -10.63 1.42 2.06
CA ALA A 113 -11.46 2.45 2.67
C ALA A 113 -12.64 1.84 3.45
N ASP A 114 -13.18 0.73 2.96
CA ASP A 114 -14.34 0.07 3.55
C ASP A 114 -13.97 -1.07 4.49
N THR A 115 -14.90 -1.39 5.41
CA THR A 115 -14.79 -2.55 6.28
C THR A 115 -14.89 -3.84 5.47
N LEU A 116 -14.03 -4.81 5.77
CA LEU A 116 -14.07 -6.12 5.12
C LEU A 116 -15.31 -6.90 5.59
N PRO A 117 -16.04 -7.56 4.69
CA PRO A 117 -17.13 -8.47 5.07
C PRO A 117 -16.65 -9.61 5.96
N GLY A 118 -17.43 -9.93 7.00
CA GLY A 118 -17.09 -11.01 7.94
C GLY A 118 -16.87 -12.38 7.28
N GLU A 119 -17.58 -12.65 6.19
CA GLU A 119 -17.40 -13.88 5.40
C GLU A 119 -16.03 -13.99 4.78
N ILE A 120 -15.49 -12.87 4.24
CA ILE A 120 -14.14 -12.82 3.67
C ILE A 120 -13.09 -13.02 4.76
N ILE A 121 -13.29 -12.38 5.93
CA ILE A 121 -12.39 -12.52 7.08
C ILE A 121 -12.35 -13.95 7.57
N SER A 122 -13.51 -14.60 7.73
CA SER A 122 -13.60 -15.99 8.17
C SER A 122 -12.94 -16.94 7.18
N MET A 123 -13.24 -16.80 5.90
CA MET A 123 -12.68 -17.64 4.85
C MET A 123 -11.14 -17.51 4.77
N ALA A 124 -10.62 -16.29 4.91
CA ALA A 124 -9.17 -16.06 4.93
C ALA A 124 -8.52 -16.73 6.15
N ALA A 125 -9.12 -16.58 7.33
CA ALA A 125 -8.63 -17.19 8.55
C ALA A 125 -8.61 -18.73 8.49
N GLU A 126 -9.63 -19.35 7.92
CA GLU A 126 -9.70 -20.81 7.69
C GLU A 126 -8.58 -21.31 6.77
N GLN A 127 -8.11 -20.48 5.86
CA GLN A 127 -6.99 -20.79 4.96
C GLN A 127 -5.62 -20.41 5.52
N GLY A 128 -5.53 -19.98 6.78
CA GLY A 128 -4.28 -19.63 7.44
C GLY A 128 -3.73 -18.25 7.06
N PHE A 129 -4.57 -17.34 6.57
CA PHE A 129 -4.18 -15.97 6.31
C PHE A 129 -4.41 -15.07 7.54
N GLU A 130 -3.45 -14.19 7.78
CA GLU A 130 -3.57 -13.05 8.67
C GLU A 130 -3.77 -11.78 7.86
N ILE A 131 -4.86 -11.06 8.07
CA ILE A 131 -5.15 -9.85 7.31
C ILE A 131 -4.75 -8.62 8.12
N CYS A 132 -3.92 -7.77 7.54
CA CYS A 132 -3.59 -6.43 8.03
C CYS A 132 -4.23 -5.39 7.10
N ARG A 133 -5.28 -4.72 7.58
CA ARG A 133 -5.98 -3.67 6.84
C ARG A 133 -5.65 -2.31 7.42
N PHE A 134 -5.39 -1.32 6.59
CA PHE A 134 -5.31 0.08 6.99
C PHE A 134 -6.23 0.95 6.12
N GLU A 135 -6.75 2.02 6.70
CA GLU A 135 -7.63 2.95 6.00
C GLU A 135 -6.80 3.89 5.12
N ILE A 136 -7.30 4.09 3.89
CA ILE A 136 -6.81 5.13 3.00
C ILE A 136 -7.71 6.33 3.20
N ALA A 137 -7.10 7.46 3.60
CA ALA A 137 -7.80 8.74 3.76
C ALA A 137 -8.13 9.36 2.41
#